data_836ff620eec1251c30e032c5c4895455
#
_entry.id   836ff620eec1251c30e032c5c4895455
#
_cell.length_a   1.000
_cell.length_b   1.000
_cell.length_c   1.000
_cell.angle_alpha   90.00
_cell.angle_beta   90.00
_cell.angle_gamma   90.00
#
_symmetry.space_group_name_H-M   'P 1'
#
loop_
_entity.id
_entity.type
_entity.pdbx_description
1 polymer ?
#
loop_
_entity_poly.entity_id
_entity_poly.type
_entity_poly.pdbx_seq_one_letter_code
_entity_poly.pdbx_strand_id
1 'polypeptide(L)'
;MTRLARHYVPEQPQHVILQGLTGPAFLDEGDYLYFLACLADAARVADLAVHAWVLMPEAVQFLVTPGYESSVAMAMQAVCRRYVETFNRRHGRRGAMWRGGYRATVIEPDRYFLLASQVIDHAPVRNRLVSEAGSYQWSSYTHHVGRRVDSFIKDHPLYAALGSTPLERQQAYCNLAAQPLDEGEVDNLMQSTLKGWVLGSAAYCEWAAQTANRRLMPLLLRDKPPKVRAARELTNVE
;
A
#
# COMPACT_ATOMS: atom_id res chain seq x y z
N MET A 1 -14.38 17.88 0.29
CA MET A 1 -14.40 16.39 0.38
C MET A 1 -13.85 15.99 1.73
N THR A 2 -14.66 15.37 2.57
CA THR A 2 -14.24 14.90 3.89
C THR A 2 -13.19 13.79 3.68
N ARG A 3 -12.00 13.99 4.26
CA ARG A 3 -10.91 13.00 4.20
C ARG A 3 -11.37 11.77 4.98
N LEU A 4 -11.60 10.64 4.30
CA LEU A 4 -11.90 9.38 4.96
C LEU A 4 -10.79 9.09 5.98
N ALA A 5 -11.19 8.82 7.23
CA ALA A 5 -10.24 8.45 8.26
C ALA A 5 -9.57 7.13 7.86
N ARG A 6 -8.25 7.09 7.98
CA ARG A 6 -7.46 5.90 7.69
C ARG A 6 -7.74 4.84 8.73
N HIS A 7 -7.79 3.59 8.29
CA HIS A 7 -8.10 2.48 9.17
C HIS A 7 -6.81 1.95 9.81
N TYR A 8 -6.90 1.64 11.08
CA TYR A 8 -5.89 0.94 11.83
C TYR A 8 -6.54 -0.28 12.48
N VAL A 9 -5.95 -1.44 12.28
CA VAL A 9 -6.26 -2.66 12.98
C VAL A 9 -4.94 -3.16 13.54
N PRO A 10 -4.83 -3.43 14.85
CA PRO A 10 -3.58 -3.85 15.48
C PRO A 10 -2.95 -5.04 14.75
N GLU A 11 -1.64 -5.00 14.57
CA GLU A 11 -0.83 -6.07 13.98
C GLU A 11 -1.19 -6.47 12.54
N GLN A 12 -2.11 -5.73 11.89
CA GLN A 12 -2.51 -6.05 10.53
C GLN A 12 -1.68 -5.30 9.49
N PRO A 13 -1.19 -5.99 8.47
CA PRO A 13 -0.44 -5.35 7.40
C PRO A 13 -1.32 -4.41 6.57
N GLN A 14 -0.67 -3.38 6.05
CA GLN A 14 -1.29 -2.37 5.20
C GLN A 14 -0.52 -2.20 3.90
N HIS A 15 -1.23 -2.17 2.79
CA HIS A 15 -0.70 -1.72 1.51
C HIS A 15 -0.85 -0.20 1.42
N VAL A 16 0.25 0.50 1.16
CA VAL A 16 0.34 1.97 1.14
C VAL A 16 0.83 2.46 -0.21
N ILE A 17 0.18 3.49 -0.77
CA ILE A 17 0.56 4.11 -2.05
C ILE A 17 0.69 5.62 -1.88
N LEU A 18 1.78 6.19 -2.44
CA LEU A 18 1.93 7.61 -2.75
C LEU A 18 1.94 7.79 -4.27
N GLN A 19 1.15 8.71 -4.79
CA GLN A 19 1.13 9.04 -6.22
C GLN A 19 1.72 10.41 -6.45
N GLY A 20 2.59 10.53 -7.46
CA GLY A 20 3.11 11.80 -7.92
C GLY A 20 1.99 12.72 -8.43
N LEU A 21 2.16 14.02 -8.25
CA LEU A 21 1.20 15.02 -8.72
C LEU A 21 1.50 15.46 -10.15
N THR A 22 2.77 15.83 -10.42
CA THR A 22 3.23 16.34 -11.71
C THR A 22 4.67 15.92 -11.94
N GLY A 23 4.89 15.13 -12.99
CA GLY A 23 6.22 14.63 -13.36
C GLY A 23 6.84 13.66 -12.35
N PRO A 24 8.06 13.21 -12.59
CA PRO A 24 8.72 12.21 -11.78
C PRO A 24 9.06 12.75 -10.38
N ALA A 25 8.91 11.87 -9.41
CA ALA A 25 9.26 12.11 -8.01
C ALA A 25 10.76 11.85 -7.73
N PHE A 26 11.47 11.24 -8.67
CA PHE A 26 12.90 10.93 -8.62
C PHE A 26 13.53 11.29 -9.97
N LEU A 27 14.59 12.09 -9.97
CA LEU A 27 15.28 12.54 -11.18
C LEU A 27 16.64 11.87 -11.36
N ASP A 28 17.27 11.46 -10.27
CA ASP A 28 18.55 10.78 -10.28
C ASP A 28 18.65 9.77 -9.12
N GLU A 29 19.72 8.97 -9.11
CA GLU A 29 19.98 7.97 -8.09
C GLU A 29 20.01 8.52 -6.66
N GLY A 30 20.55 9.72 -6.49
CA GLY A 30 20.61 10.38 -5.18
C GLY A 30 19.25 10.66 -4.57
N ASP A 31 18.23 10.89 -5.40
CA ASP A 31 16.86 11.09 -4.95
C ASP A 31 16.28 9.79 -4.38
N TYR A 32 16.49 8.67 -5.06
CA TYR A 32 16.06 7.35 -4.59
C TYR A 32 16.74 6.97 -3.26
N LEU A 33 18.06 7.11 -3.21
CA LEU A 33 18.84 6.82 -1.99
C LEU A 33 18.40 7.70 -0.81
N TYR A 34 18.19 8.99 -1.06
CA TYR A 34 17.72 9.88 0.00
C TYR A 34 16.30 9.55 0.47
N PHE A 35 15.41 9.17 -0.45
CA PHE A 35 14.06 8.73 -0.06
C PHE A 35 14.12 7.48 0.82
N LEU A 36 14.93 6.48 0.45
CA LEU A 36 15.11 5.26 1.24
C LEU A 36 15.68 5.54 2.63
N ALA A 37 16.66 6.45 2.73
CA ALA A 37 17.19 6.90 4.02
C ALA A 37 16.10 7.56 4.88
N CYS A 38 15.28 8.43 4.29
CA CYS A 38 14.14 9.03 4.98
C CYS A 38 13.11 7.99 5.43
N LEU A 39 12.85 6.97 4.60
CA LEU A 39 11.91 5.89 4.93
C LEU A 39 12.44 5.03 6.08
N ALA A 40 13.71 4.61 6.03
CA ALA A 40 14.33 3.79 7.07
C ALA A 40 14.30 4.49 8.45
N ASP A 41 14.68 5.77 8.49
CA ASP A 41 14.62 6.59 9.70
C ASP A 41 13.18 6.73 10.23
N ALA A 42 12.26 7.07 9.34
CA ALA A 42 10.86 7.30 9.72
C ALA A 42 10.19 6.00 10.20
N ALA A 43 10.47 4.87 9.55
CA ALA A 43 9.97 3.56 9.94
C ALA A 43 10.45 3.17 11.35
N ARG A 44 11.74 3.39 11.64
CA ARG A 44 12.31 3.13 12.97
C ARG A 44 11.68 4.01 14.06
N VAL A 45 11.50 5.31 13.78
CA VAL A 45 10.95 6.26 14.78
C VAL A 45 9.47 6.04 15.02
N ALA A 46 8.73 5.67 13.98
CA ALA A 46 7.28 5.47 14.06
C ALA A 46 6.88 4.03 14.40
N ASP A 47 7.82 3.17 14.75
CA ASP A 47 7.57 1.73 14.96
C ASP A 47 6.74 1.12 13.82
N LEU A 48 7.27 1.26 12.60
CA LEU A 48 6.65 0.77 11.38
C LEU A 48 7.50 -0.36 10.78
N ALA A 49 7.01 -1.59 10.80
CA ALA A 49 7.67 -2.68 10.10
C ALA A 49 7.42 -2.54 8.59
N VAL A 50 8.49 -2.42 7.81
CA VAL A 50 8.43 -2.41 6.34
C VAL A 50 8.75 -3.81 5.85
N HIS A 51 7.89 -4.39 5.01
CA HIS A 51 8.01 -5.74 4.48
C HIS A 51 8.34 -5.77 3.00
N ALA A 52 7.76 -4.87 2.22
CA ALA A 52 8.05 -4.69 0.80
C ALA A 52 7.97 -3.21 0.41
N TRP A 53 8.71 -2.84 -0.64
CA TRP A 53 8.71 -1.47 -1.14
C TRP A 53 9.10 -1.40 -2.62
N VAL A 54 8.59 -0.39 -3.31
CA VAL A 54 9.02 -0.02 -4.65
C VAL A 54 8.93 1.49 -4.82
N LEU A 55 9.98 2.08 -5.40
CA LEU A 55 10.05 3.48 -5.77
C LEU A 55 10.05 3.59 -7.29
N MET A 56 8.94 4.00 -7.88
CA MET A 56 8.80 4.25 -9.32
C MET A 56 8.75 5.76 -9.58
N PRO A 57 9.07 6.22 -10.78
CA PRO A 57 9.12 7.66 -11.09
C PRO A 57 7.83 8.41 -10.69
N GLU A 58 6.67 7.81 -10.84
CA GLU A 58 5.38 8.48 -10.60
C GLU A 58 4.62 7.97 -9.38
N ALA A 59 5.11 6.91 -8.73
CA ALA A 59 4.44 6.33 -7.57
C ALA A 59 5.38 5.53 -6.70
N VAL A 60 5.12 5.50 -5.41
CA VAL A 60 5.78 4.59 -4.48
C VAL A 60 4.74 3.71 -3.79
N GLN A 61 5.11 2.45 -3.51
CA GLN A 61 4.24 1.52 -2.82
C GLN A 61 5.01 0.85 -1.69
N PHE A 62 4.30 0.55 -0.60
CA PHE A 62 4.85 -0.12 0.57
C PHE A 62 3.88 -1.18 1.08
N LEU A 63 4.42 -2.27 1.60
CA LEU A 63 3.71 -3.21 2.47
C LEU A 63 4.30 -3.05 3.87
N VAL A 64 3.47 -2.66 4.84
CA VAL A 64 3.93 -2.27 6.18
C VAL A 64 3.00 -2.82 7.26
N THR A 65 3.54 -3.11 8.44
CA THR A 65 2.73 -3.35 9.65
C THR A 65 3.02 -2.28 10.68
N PRO A 66 2.00 -1.50 11.10
CA PRO A 66 2.16 -0.46 12.10
C PRO A 66 2.21 -1.04 13.53
N GLY A 67 3.12 -0.57 14.38
CA GLY A 67 3.17 -0.93 15.80
C GLY A 67 2.06 -0.24 16.62
N TYR A 68 1.56 0.92 16.15
CA TYR A 68 0.44 1.64 16.78
C TYR A 68 -0.36 2.46 15.75
N GLU A 69 -1.52 2.99 16.14
CA GLU A 69 -2.50 3.62 15.24
C GLU A 69 -1.91 4.74 14.36
N SER A 70 -1.01 5.55 14.88
CA SER A 70 -0.44 6.68 14.14
C SER A 70 0.86 6.36 13.40
N SER A 71 1.42 5.14 13.49
CA SER A 71 2.73 4.75 12.90
C SER A 71 2.82 5.10 11.41
N VAL A 72 1.86 4.63 10.59
CA VAL A 72 1.86 4.92 9.14
C VAL A 72 1.74 6.42 8.88
N ALA A 73 0.87 7.11 9.61
CA ALA A 73 0.67 8.55 9.41
C ALA A 73 1.92 9.35 9.75
N MET A 74 2.56 9.05 10.87
CA MET A 74 3.80 9.70 11.32
C MET A 74 4.95 9.42 10.36
N ALA A 75 5.15 8.16 9.96
CA ALA A 75 6.20 7.79 9.02
C ALA A 75 6.01 8.49 7.67
N MET A 76 4.82 8.42 7.07
CA MET A 76 4.55 9.05 5.78
C MET A 76 4.66 10.58 5.84
N GLN A 77 4.22 11.21 6.93
CA GLN A 77 4.39 12.65 7.11
C GLN A 77 5.87 13.04 7.20
N ALA A 78 6.67 12.29 7.97
CA ALA A 78 8.10 12.55 8.12
C ALA A 78 8.85 12.39 6.80
N VAL A 79 8.62 11.27 6.08
CA VAL A 79 9.22 11.00 4.77
C VAL A 79 8.85 12.08 3.78
N CYS A 80 7.55 12.34 3.59
CA CYS A 80 7.09 13.32 2.59
C CYS A 80 7.66 14.71 2.87
N ARG A 81 7.66 15.17 4.13
CA ARG A 81 8.17 16.50 4.48
C ARG A 81 9.67 16.62 4.18
N ARG A 82 10.48 15.68 4.69
CA ARG A 82 11.95 15.70 4.53
C ARG A 82 12.35 15.55 3.07
N TYR A 83 11.74 14.61 2.37
CA TYR A 83 12.05 14.34 0.98
C TYR A 83 11.67 15.52 0.06
N VAL A 84 10.42 16.00 0.14
CA VAL A 84 9.92 17.07 -0.74
C VAL A 84 10.71 18.36 -0.54
N GLU A 85 11.05 18.71 0.70
CA GLU A 85 11.88 19.88 0.99
C GLU A 85 13.25 19.79 0.31
N THR A 86 13.94 18.65 0.47
CA THR A 86 15.27 18.44 -0.10
C THR A 86 15.22 18.34 -1.61
N PHE A 87 14.26 17.60 -2.16
CA PHE A 87 14.07 17.48 -3.61
C PHE A 87 13.79 18.83 -4.27
N ASN A 88 12.87 19.62 -3.71
CA ASN A 88 12.52 20.94 -4.24
C ASN A 88 13.73 21.89 -4.20
N ARG A 89 14.49 21.90 -3.10
CA ARG A 89 15.72 22.70 -2.97
C ARG A 89 16.78 22.26 -3.98
N ARG A 90 16.99 20.95 -4.15
CA ARG A 90 18.02 20.39 -5.03
C ARG A 90 17.73 20.64 -6.51
N HIS A 91 16.47 20.55 -6.90
CA HIS A 91 16.05 20.64 -8.30
C HIS A 91 15.37 21.98 -8.67
N GLY A 92 15.46 22.99 -7.80
CA GLY A 92 14.87 24.31 -8.07
C GLY A 92 13.35 24.30 -8.23
N ARG A 93 12.66 23.29 -7.66
CA ARG A 93 11.20 23.13 -7.72
C ARG A 93 10.50 23.77 -6.52
N ARG A 94 9.20 23.99 -6.65
CA ARG A 94 8.34 24.50 -5.58
C ARG A 94 7.00 23.78 -5.61
N GLY A 95 6.35 23.73 -4.45
CA GLY A 95 4.98 23.19 -4.32
C GLY A 95 4.92 21.72 -3.96
N ALA A 96 3.70 21.16 -4.08
CA ALA A 96 3.43 19.77 -3.72
C ALA A 96 3.98 18.79 -4.76
N MET A 97 4.53 17.70 -4.28
CA MET A 97 5.00 16.58 -5.12
C MET A 97 3.97 15.48 -5.22
N TRP A 98 3.23 15.22 -4.15
CA TRP A 98 2.32 14.09 -4.03
C TRP A 98 0.86 14.50 -4.19
N ARG A 99 0.09 13.68 -4.88
CA ARG A 99 -1.34 13.88 -5.12
C ARG A 99 -2.14 13.58 -3.85
N GLY A 100 -2.45 14.61 -3.07
CA GLY A 100 -3.40 14.52 -1.94
C GLY A 100 -2.92 13.73 -0.72
N GLY A 101 -1.70 13.26 -0.66
CA GLY A 101 -1.15 12.42 0.41
C GLY A 101 -1.29 10.91 0.12
N TYR A 102 -0.80 10.07 1.04
CA TYR A 102 -0.82 8.62 0.84
C TYR A 102 -2.23 8.02 0.93
N ARG A 103 -2.43 6.90 0.23
CA ARG A 103 -3.57 6.00 0.35
C ARG A 103 -3.12 4.71 1.02
N ALA A 104 -3.99 4.10 1.82
CA ALA A 104 -3.67 2.86 2.49
C ALA A 104 -4.92 1.99 2.66
N THR A 105 -4.72 0.68 2.66
CA THR A 105 -5.71 -0.33 3.02
C THR A 105 -5.12 -1.33 4.00
N VAL A 106 -5.91 -1.77 4.97
CA VAL A 106 -5.61 -2.95 5.79
C VAL A 106 -5.95 -4.18 4.96
N ILE A 107 -5.08 -5.18 4.96
CA ILE A 107 -5.27 -6.43 4.21
C ILE A 107 -5.33 -7.63 5.14
N GLU A 108 -6.15 -8.63 4.79
CA GLU A 108 -6.16 -9.94 5.44
C GLU A 108 -4.82 -10.65 5.18
N PRO A 109 -4.00 -10.92 6.23
CA PRO A 109 -2.62 -11.36 6.02
C PRO A 109 -2.51 -12.67 5.24
N ASP A 110 -3.23 -13.71 5.70
CA ASP A 110 -3.10 -15.07 5.15
C ASP A 110 -3.45 -15.14 3.66
N ARG A 111 -4.32 -14.26 3.22
CA ARG A 111 -4.77 -14.22 1.82
C ARG A 111 -3.99 -13.26 0.95
N TYR A 112 -3.64 -12.09 1.49
CA TYR A 112 -3.17 -10.98 0.65
C TYR A 112 -1.74 -10.53 0.91
N PHE A 113 -1.06 -11.02 1.97
CA PHE A 113 0.28 -10.53 2.29
C PHE A 113 1.29 -10.87 1.18
N LEU A 114 1.38 -12.14 0.80
CA LEU A 114 2.31 -12.58 -0.25
C LEU A 114 1.92 -12.03 -1.63
N LEU A 115 0.62 -11.95 -1.92
CA LEU A 115 0.12 -11.29 -3.13
C LEU A 115 0.56 -9.82 -3.17
N ALA A 116 0.36 -9.07 -2.09
CA ALA A 116 0.74 -7.66 -2.02
C ALA A 116 2.27 -7.47 -2.18
N SER A 117 3.08 -8.35 -1.59
CA SER A 117 4.53 -8.36 -1.78
C SER A 117 4.89 -8.55 -3.25
N GLN A 118 4.29 -9.54 -3.93
CA GLN A 118 4.52 -9.76 -5.36
C GLN A 118 4.04 -8.59 -6.22
N VAL A 119 2.87 -8.02 -5.93
CA VAL A 119 2.33 -6.85 -6.65
C VAL A 119 3.29 -5.67 -6.58
N ILE A 120 3.87 -5.42 -5.41
CA ILE A 120 4.87 -4.36 -5.19
C ILE A 120 6.16 -4.67 -5.97
N ASP A 121 6.69 -5.89 -5.83
CA ASP A 121 7.94 -6.30 -6.45
C ASP A 121 7.86 -6.34 -7.98
N HIS A 122 6.68 -6.65 -8.54
CA HIS A 122 6.43 -6.67 -9.99
C HIS A 122 5.84 -5.36 -10.54
N ALA A 123 5.61 -4.36 -9.69
CA ALA A 123 5.07 -3.07 -10.14
C ALA A 123 5.92 -2.43 -11.26
N PRO A 124 7.27 -2.50 -11.27
CA PRO A 124 8.08 -1.95 -12.36
C PRO A 124 7.84 -2.67 -13.70
N VAL A 125 7.63 -3.98 -13.70
CA VAL A 125 7.31 -4.75 -14.91
C VAL A 125 5.92 -4.39 -15.42
N ARG A 126 4.93 -4.34 -14.54
CA ARG A 126 3.54 -3.95 -14.86
C ARG A 126 3.45 -2.53 -15.40
N ASN A 127 4.30 -1.62 -14.93
CA ASN A 127 4.41 -0.25 -15.43
C ASN A 127 5.38 -0.11 -16.62
N ARG A 128 5.87 -1.22 -17.18
CA ARG A 128 6.77 -1.27 -18.35
C ARG A 128 8.07 -0.48 -18.18
N LEU A 129 8.56 -0.37 -16.95
CA LEU A 129 9.86 0.28 -16.67
C LEU A 129 11.02 -0.68 -16.95
N VAL A 130 10.79 -1.98 -16.75
CA VAL A 130 11.73 -3.07 -17.03
C VAL A 130 10.98 -4.30 -17.52
N SER A 131 11.70 -5.25 -18.16
CA SER A 131 11.13 -6.54 -18.59
C SER A 131 11.06 -7.58 -17.48
N GLU A 132 11.93 -7.47 -16.48
CA GLU A 132 12.04 -8.41 -15.36
C GLU A 132 12.18 -7.66 -14.04
N ALA A 133 11.53 -8.15 -12.97
CA ALA A 133 11.56 -7.52 -11.66
C ALA A 133 12.98 -7.40 -11.08
N GLY A 134 13.82 -8.40 -11.34
CA GLY A 134 15.23 -8.43 -10.91
C GLY A 134 16.13 -7.38 -11.55
N SER A 135 15.69 -6.75 -12.63
CA SER A 135 16.41 -5.67 -13.33
C SER A 135 16.10 -4.28 -12.76
N TYR A 136 15.12 -4.18 -11.84
CA TYR A 136 14.75 -2.89 -11.24
C TYR A 136 15.34 -2.77 -9.83
N GLN A 137 16.37 -1.92 -9.69
CA GLN A 137 17.10 -1.78 -8.43
C GLN A 137 16.34 -1.09 -7.31
N TRP A 138 15.28 -0.31 -7.62
CA TRP A 138 14.50 0.48 -6.66
C TRP A 138 13.25 -0.26 -6.17
N SER A 139 13.42 -1.54 -5.83
CA SER A 139 12.40 -2.38 -5.22
C SER A 139 12.98 -3.37 -4.22
N SER A 140 12.11 -3.92 -3.37
CA SER A 140 12.43 -4.98 -2.42
C SER A 140 12.63 -6.36 -3.07
N TYR A 141 12.32 -6.54 -4.35
CA TYR A 141 12.43 -7.83 -5.03
C TYR A 141 13.79 -8.52 -4.80
N THR A 142 14.88 -7.77 -4.99
CA THR A 142 16.24 -8.31 -4.84
C THR A 142 16.58 -8.73 -3.41
N HIS A 143 15.93 -8.13 -2.39
CA HIS A 143 16.00 -8.59 -1.01
C HIS A 143 15.25 -9.91 -0.82
N HIS A 144 14.02 -9.99 -1.29
CA HIS A 144 13.17 -11.18 -1.11
C HIS A 144 13.74 -12.43 -1.79
N VAL A 145 14.44 -12.26 -2.92
CA VAL A 145 15.11 -13.37 -3.62
C VAL A 145 16.60 -13.57 -3.22
N GLY A 146 17.07 -12.88 -2.16
CA GLY A 146 18.39 -13.08 -1.59
C GLY A 146 19.57 -12.51 -2.37
N ARG A 147 19.33 -11.62 -3.35
CA ARG A 147 20.40 -10.98 -4.13
C ARG A 147 20.98 -9.73 -3.46
N ARG A 148 20.24 -9.12 -2.55
CA ARG A 148 20.62 -7.93 -1.77
C ARG A 148 20.00 -8.03 -0.38
N VAL A 149 20.59 -7.35 0.60
CA VAL A 149 20.00 -7.21 1.94
C VAL A 149 19.63 -5.75 2.17
N ASP A 150 18.35 -5.49 2.39
CA ASP A 150 17.86 -4.18 2.82
C ASP A 150 17.66 -4.22 4.35
N SER A 151 18.54 -3.56 5.07
CA SER A 151 18.61 -3.65 6.54
C SER A 151 17.38 -3.11 7.29
N PHE A 152 16.54 -2.32 6.65
CA PHE A 152 15.30 -1.80 7.25
C PHE A 152 14.06 -2.66 6.96
N ILE A 153 14.17 -3.67 6.07
CA ILE A 153 13.08 -4.65 5.85
C ILE A 153 13.00 -5.58 7.07
N LYS A 154 11.79 -5.83 7.51
CA LYS A 154 11.48 -6.83 8.55
C LYS A 154 10.68 -7.97 7.95
N ASP A 155 11.19 -9.19 8.08
CA ASP A 155 10.47 -10.40 7.65
C ASP A 155 9.13 -10.49 8.40
N HIS A 156 8.05 -10.65 7.65
CA HIS A 156 6.76 -10.97 8.21
C HIS A 156 6.66 -12.49 8.49
N PRO A 157 5.91 -12.94 9.50
CA PRO A 157 5.73 -14.38 9.78
C PRO A 157 5.35 -15.21 8.56
N LEU A 158 4.50 -14.69 7.65
CA LEU A 158 4.09 -15.39 6.43
C LEU A 158 5.22 -15.52 5.40
N TYR A 159 6.14 -14.56 5.32
CA TYR A 159 7.35 -14.72 4.51
C TYR A 159 8.32 -15.70 5.19
N ALA A 160 8.49 -15.60 6.50
CA ALA A 160 9.32 -16.52 7.28
C ALA A 160 8.85 -17.98 7.19
N ALA A 161 7.54 -18.20 7.08
CA ALA A 161 6.93 -19.53 6.94
C ALA A 161 7.17 -20.19 5.56
N LEU A 162 7.70 -19.48 4.57
CA LEU A 162 8.04 -20.05 3.27
C LEU A 162 9.20 -21.07 3.33
N GLY A 163 10.02 -21.05 4.39
CA GLY A 163 11.10 -22.00 4.56
C GLY A 163 11.81 -21.87 5.90
N SER A 164 12.42 -22.92 6.36
CA SER A 164 13.12 -22.98 7.66
C SER A 164 14.43 -22.19 7.68
N THR A 165 15.06 -22.07 6.52
CA THR A 165 16.30 -21.30 6.35
C THR A 165 16.08 -20.07 5.46
N PRO A 166 16.95 -19.04 5.55
CA PRO A 166 16.86 -17.89 4.65
C PRO A 166 16.90 -18.31 3.17
N LEU A 167 17.75 -19.26 2.80
CA LEU A 167 17.86 -19.73 1.43
C LEU A 167 16.58 -20.43 0.94
N GLU A 168 15.96 -21.26 1.77
CA GLU A 168 14.68 -21.90 1.44
C GLU A 168 13.57 -20.86 1.22
N ARG A 169 13.47 -19.85 2.10
CA ARG A 169 12.50 -18.75 1.97
C ARG A 169 12.68 -17.98 0.67
N GLN A 170 13.93 -17.61 0.36
CA GLN A 170 14.28 -16.88 -0.86
C GLN A 170 13.95 -17.70 -2.12
N GLN A 171 14.26 -18.99 -2.12
CA GLN A 171 13.94 -19.88 -3.24
C GLN A 171 12.42 -20.07 -3.40
N ALA A 172 11.70 -20.27 -2.29
CA ALA A 172 10.25 -20.38 -2.30
C ALA A 172 9.59 -19.10 -2.80
N TYR A 173 10.07 -17.93 -2.34
CA TYR A 173 9.59 -16.65 -2.83
C TYR A 173 9.92 -16.44 -4.32
N CYS A 174 11.09 -16.82 -4.79
CA CYS A 174 11.45 -16.77 -6.20
C CYS A 174 10.49 -17.61 -7.06
N ASN A 175 10.17 -18.82 -6.63
CA ASN A 175 9.21 -19.70 -7.31
C ASN A 175 7.80 -19.10 -7.31
N LEU A 176 7.39 -18.49 -6.19
CA LEU A 176 6.10 -17.80 -6.07
C LEU A 176 6.05 -16.58 -7.01
N ALA A 177 7.10 -15.78 -7.04
CA ALA A 177 7.20 -14.58 -7.87
C ALA A 177 7.29 -14.89 -9.38
N ALA A 178 7.68 -16.11 -9.76
CA ALA A 178 7.66 -16.55 -11.15
C ALA A 178 6.27 -16.92 -11.66
N GLN A 179 5.27 -17.06 -10.76
CA GLN A 179 3.90 -17.35 -11.16
C GLN A 179 3.18 -16.07 -11.61
N PRO A 180 2.32 -16.17 -12.63
CA PRO A 180 1.53 -15.03 -13.05
C PRO A 180 0.59 -14.58 -11.93
N LEU A 181 0.50 -13.27 -11.72
CA LEU A 181 -0.46 -12.69 -10.80
C LEU A 181 -1.88 -12.77 -11.37
N ASP A 182 -2.85 -13.07 -10.53
CA ASP A 182 -4.26 -12.92 -10.89
C ASP A 182 -4.62 -11.42 -10.98
N GLU A 183 -4.94 -10.95 -12.18
CA GLU A 183 -5.24 -9.54 -12.43
C GLU A 183 -6.46 -9.06 -11.64
N GLY A 184 -7.44 -9.92 -11.39
CA GLY A 184 -8.61 -9.57 -10.57
C GLY A 184 -8.23 -9.31 -9.11
N GLU A 185 -7.33 -10.12 -8.54
CA GLU A 185 -6.84 -9.91 -7.17
C GLU A 185 -5.93 -8.67 -7.07
N VAL A 186 -5.12 -8.43 -8.09
CA VAL A 186 -4.31 -7.20 -8.18
C VAL A 186 -5.20 -5.97 -8.24
N ASP A 187 -6.22 -5.96 -9.08
CA ASP A 187 -7.17 -4.87 -9.18
C ASP A 187 -7.93 -4.65 -7.87
N ASN A 188 -8.33 -5.72 -7.19
CA ASN A 188 -8.97 -5.64 -5.88
C ASN A 188 -8.05 -4.97 -4.84
N LEU A 189 -6.77 -5.34 -4.78
CA LEU A 189 -5.79 -4.72 -3.89
C LEU A 189 -5.62 -3.22 -4.21
N MET A 190 -5.41 -2.89 -5.48
CA MET A 190 -5.19 -1.51 -5.92
C MET A 190 -6.44 -0.64 -5.65
N GLN A 191 -7.63 -1.12 -6.01
CA GLN A 191 -8.89 -0.38 -5.79
C GLN A 191 -9.18 -0.20 -4.31
N SER A 192 -8.98 -1.23 -3.48
CA SER A 192 -9.16 -1.15 -2.03
C SER A 192 -8.22 -0.12 -1.42
N THR A 193 -6.96 -0.09 -1.86
CA THR A 193 -5.97 0.88 -1.38
C THR A 193 -6.35 2.32 -1.78
N LEU A 194 -6.73 2.54 -3.03
CA LEU A 194 -7.10 3.88 -3.51
C LEU A 194 -8.37 4.41 -2.84
N LYS A 195 -9.31 3.53 -2.49
CA LYS A 195 -10.56 3.87 -1.82
C LYS A 195 -10.44 3.87 -0.29
N GLY A 196 -9.37 3.27 0.26
CA GLY A 196 -9.17 3.13 1.70
C GLY A 196 -10.13 2.13 2.34
N TRP A 197 -10.52 1.06 1.63
CA TRP A 197 -11.35 0.00 2.15
C TRP A 197 -10.48 -1.15 2.66
N VAL A 198 -10.95 -1.87 3.70
CA VAL A 198 -10.30 -3.11 4.14
C VAL A 198 -10.45 -4.17 3.06
N LEU A 199 -9.38 -4.93 2.81
CA LEU A 199 -9.33 -6.01 1.84
C LEU A 199 -9.20 -7.34 2.56
N GLY A 200 -10.19 -8.20 2.41
CA GLY A 200 -10.23 -9.52 3.03
C GLY A 200 -11.53 -10.24 2.76
N SER A 201 -11.68 -11.41 3.36
CA SER A 201 -12.94 -12.15 3.41
C SER A 201 -14.02 -11.34 4.12
N ALA A 202 -15.30 -11.69 3.93
CA ALA A 202 -16.40 -11.03 4.63
C ALA A 202 -16.22 -11.09 6.15
N ALA A 203 -15.84 -12.26 6.67
CA ALA A 203 -15.57 -12.46 8.09
C ALA A 203 -14.43 -11.59 8.62
N TYR A 204 -13.33 -11.46 7.85
CA TYR A 204 -12.23 -10.59 8.20
C TYR A 204 -12.64 -9.11 8.20
N CYS A 205 -13.38 -8.68 7.21
CA CYS A 205 -13.86 -7.31 7.11
C CYS A 205 -14.83 -6.95 8.26
N GLU A 206 -15.69 -7.88 8.67
CA GLU A 206 -16.58 -7.69 9.82
C GLU A 206 -15.77 -7.59 11.13
N TRP A 207 -14.83 -8.51 11.34
CA TRP A 207 -13.93 -8.46 12.49
C TRP A 207 -13.12 -7.16 12.55
N ALA A 208 -12.54 -6.75 11.45
CA ALA A 208 -11.77 -5.52 11.36
C ALA A 208 -12.64 -4.28 11.66
N ALA A 209 -13.90 -4.26 11.17
CA ALA A 209 -14.85 -3.19 11.43
C ALA A 209 -15.20 -3.06 12.92
N GLN A 210 -15.39 -4.19 13.60
CA GLN A 210 -15.63 -4.24 15.05
C GLN A 210 -14.40 -3.77 15.83
N THR A 211 -13.21 -4.26 15.47
CA THR A 211 -11.94 -3.92 16.13
C THR A 211 -11.60 -2.44 15.99
N ALA A 212 -11.82 -1.86 14.81
CA ALA A 212 -11.57 -0.45 14.56
C ALA A 212 -12.70 0.48 15.06
N ASN A 213 -13.79 -0.08 15.60
CA ASN A 213 -15.03 0.63 15.97
C ASN A 213 -15.50 1.62 14.88
N ARG A 214 -15.41 1.20 13.62
CA ARG A 214 -15.72 2.03 12.44
C ARG A 214 -16.21 1.19 11.28
N ARG A 215 -16.98 1.81 10.38
CA ARG A 215 -17.35 1.20 9.11
C ARG A 215 -16.16 1.19 8.14
N LEU A 216 -15.73 0.00 7.72
CA LEU A 216 -14.55 -0.23 6.89
C LEU A 216 -14.87 -0.68 5.45
N MET A 217 -16.18 -0.79 5.11
CA MET A 217 -16.68 -1.28 3.83
C MET A 217 -17.65 -0.29 3.18
N PRO A 218 -17.79 -0.31 1.83
CA PRO A 218 -18.83 0.44 1.15
C PRO A 218 -20.24 0.01 1.63
N LEU A 219 -21.21 0.93 1.58
CA LEU A 219 -22.63 0.58 1.65
C LEU A 219 -22.93 -0.33 0.45
N LEU A 220 -23.19 -1.61 0.67
CA LEU A 220 -23.79 -2.44 -0.34
C LEU A 220 -25.11 -1.78 -0.74
N LEU A 221 -25.37 -1.66 -2.06
CA LEU A 221 -26.58 -1.04 -2.61
C LEU A 221 -27.90 -1.66 -2.11
N ARG A 222 -27.82 -2.76 -1.36
CA ARG A 222 -28.94 -3.49 -0.76
C ARG A 222 -29.61 -2.78 0.40
N ASP A 223 -28.98 -1.81 1.04
CA ASP A 223 -29.50 -1.12 2.23
C ASP A 223 -30.23 0.20 1.94
N LYS A 224 -30.51 0.51 0.68
CA LYS A 224 -31.44 1.61 0.39
C LYS A 224 -32.86 1.03 0.43
N PRO A 225 -33.70 1.41 1.44
CA PRO A 225 -35.10 1.06 1.39
C PRO A 225 -35.71 1.60 0.08
N PRO A 226 -36.62 0.85 -0.58
CA PRO A 226 -37.24 1.31 -1.79
C PRO A 226 -37.91 2.66 -1.50
N LYS A 227 -37.63 3.67 -2.32
CA LYS A 227 -38.36 4.94 -2.25
C LYS A 227 -39.82 4.66 -2.53
N VAL A 228 -40.65 4.65 -1.49
CA VAL A 228 -42.12 4.60 -1.62
C VAL A 228 -42.48 5.87 -2.35
N ARG A 229 -42.87 5.75 -3.63
CA ARG A 229 -43.56 6.83 -4.35
C ARG A 229 -44.90 7.02 -3.67
N ALA A 230 -45.11 8.12 -2.98
CA ALA A 230 -46.41 8.55 -2.55
C ALA A 230 -47.31 8.66 -3.80
N ALA A 231 -48.35 7.83 -3.81
CA ALA A 231 -49.41 7.95 -4.80
C ALA A 231 -50.06 9.32 -4.63
N ARG A 232 -49.99 10.16 -5.67
CA ARG A 232 -50.82 11.35 -5.76
C ARG A 232 -52.26 10.84 -5.98
N GLU A 233 -53.07 10.93 -4.95
CA GLU A 233 -54.52 10.86 -5.09
C GLU A 233 -54.97 11.96 -6.03
N LEU A 234 -55.50 11.56 -7.16
CA LEU A 234 -56.31 12.41 -8.06
C LEU A 234 -57.69 12.48 -7.40
N THR A 235 -57.94 13.49 -6.63
CA THR A 235 -59.34 13.89 -6.32
C THR A 235 -59.85 14.69 -7.47
N ASN A 236 -60.59 14.02 -8.37
CA ASN A 236 -61.61 14.67 -9.19
C ASN A 236 -62.79 14.98 -8.26
N VAL A 237 -63.18 16.24 -8.22
CA VAL A 237 -64.54 16.68 -7.79
C VAL A 237 -65.06 17.61 -8.86
N GLU A 238 -66.18 17.29 -9.38
CA GLU A 238 -67.23 17.94 -10.15
C GLU A 238 -67.08 19.46 -10.41
#